data_abc416fc1e44ca8326a2f5e6e6eb11bb
#
_entry.id   abc416fc1e44ca8326a2f5e6e6eb11bb
#
_cell.length_a   1.000
_cell.length_b   1.000
_cell.length_c   1.000
_cell.angle_alpha   90.00
_cell.angle_beta   90.00
_cell.angle_gamma   90.00
#
_symmetry.space_group_name_H-M   'P 1'
#
loop_
_entity.id
_entity.type
_entity.pdbx_description
1 polymer ?
#
loop_
_entity_poly.entity_id
_entity_poly.type
_entity_poly.pdbx_seq_one_letter_code
_entity_poly.pdbx_strand_id
1 'polypeptide(L)'
;MKNFKISIVLFILLNVFNLNTSAQDNIMYNMRRLPQFHKDNVARQPDCKLYIGIPGISSAFVSAHHSGFTFKDVIVPDPIHTDSFMIDLDGIEAAMSEKNYLSTTAEFDILSFGFRLPNSYYFSFGISNKTNMNFQYPRSIVEIRNGNYREDGTPLDFTFGYDVTNYMETSFGLSKEFFNNMSVGMRVKLLSGMANVDARNIGVQWYTDLDYYDYTFKTDMLIRAATIESFPSVSNLSITSDSALTDYLDRMINVVDSSMTERANALSESRIGDAGLGQILLGRNFGLGFDFGYEYQINKYFNVSASINDIGFIKWKANTLQAQQNGEFKFTGLDAAEYISNYYEAENADVSLLSEALTDLTDSLTSYSATAIFSNDAYKTRLTSKLYAGATFSPVKWFDLGLLYRGTLYNKSLFSATTLSANTHFMRGWGFSMSYTIMDGLYNNIGAGLVTKFGPLQFYIMSDNIAPFYWAANDSPRAEEWIRNTKRITFHTGLNFTICGSKKDIPLLE
;
A
#
# COMPACT_ATOMS: atom_id res chain seq x y z
N MET A 1 -6.63 32.41 -27.73
CA MET A 1 -6.95 31.87 -26.37
C MET A 1 -7.60 30.50 -26.35
N LYS A 2 -8.42 30.09 -27.32
CA LYS A 2 -9.03 28.74 -27.39
C LYS A 2 -7.98 27.62 -27.58
N ASN A 3 -7.01 27.82 -28.48
CA ASN A 3 -5.98 26.83 -28.81
C ASN A 3 -4.96 26.61 -27.68
N PHE A 4 -4.71 27.64 -26.85
CA PHE A 4 -3.79 27.55 -25.70
C PHE A 4 -4.37 26.65 -24.58
N LYS A 5 -5.69 26.72 -24.37
CA LYS A 5 -6.37 25.84 -23.38
C LYS A 5 -6.38 24.36 -23.81
N ILE A 6 -6.52 24.11 -25.11
CA ILE A 6 -6.48 22.72 -25.64
C ILE A 6 -5.06 22.17 -25.53
N SER A 7 -4.02 22.97 -25.80
CA SER A 7 -2.62 22.53 -25.68
C SER A 7 -2.23 22.21 -24.23
N ILE A 8 -2.73 22.97 -23.23
CA ILE A 8 -2.48 22.66 -21.81
C ILE A 8 -3.17 21.36 -21.40
N VAL A 9 -4.40 21.13 -21.85
CA VAL A 9 -5.13 19.88 -21.57
C VAL A 9 -4.44 18.68 -22.25
N LEU A 10 -3.96 18.86 -23.48
CA LEU A 10 -3.22 17.81 -24.21
C LEU A 10 -1.84 17.54 -23.56
N PHE A 11 -1.15 18.59 -23.09
CA PHE A 11 0.13 18.45 -22.37
C PHE A 11 -0.03 17.76 -21.02
N ILE A 12 -1.10 18.05 -20.29
CA ILE A 12 -1.43 17.34 -19.04
C ILE A 12 -1.79 15.88 -19.34
N LEU A 13 -2.57 15.60 -20.39
CA LEU A 13 -2.90 14.23 -20.81
C LEU A 13 -1.69 13.43 -21.24
N LEU A 14 -0.73 14.04 -21.96
CA LEU A 14 0.49 13.35 -22.43
C LEU A 14 1.48 13.01 -21.30
N ASN A 15 1.49 13.77 -20.20
CA ASN A 15 2.35 13.49 -19.04
C ASN A 15 1.76 12.47 -18.06
N VAL A 16 0.50 12.05 -18.21
CA VAL A 16 -0.16 11.07 -17.34
C VAL A 16 0.28 9.62 -17.63
N PHE A 17 0.97 9.36 -18.74
CA PHE A 17 1.24 8.00 -19.24
C PHE A 17 2.50 7.31 -18.70
N ASN A 18 3.30 7.94 -17.80
CA ASN A 18 4.59 7.38 -17.36
C ASN A 18 4.76 7.27 -15.84
N LEU A 19 3.71 6.96 -15.07
CA LEU A 19 3.81 6.90 -13.61
C LEU A 19 3.37 5.54 -13.07
N ASN A 20 4.19 4.95 -12.21
CA ASN A 20 3.96 3.71 -11.47
C ASN A 20 2.83 3.86 -10.43
N THR A 21 2.06 2.82 -10.13
CA THR A 21 0.81 2.95 -9.35
C THR A 21 0.66 1.96 -8.20
N SER A 22 -0.01 2.38 -7.12
CA SER A 22 -0.41 1.53 -6.00
C SER A 22 -1.93 1.30 -5.94
N ALA A 23 -2.34 0.19 -5.31
CA ALA A 23 -3.69 -0.36 -5.38
C ALA A 23 -4.69 0.30 -4.44
N GLN A 24 -5.88 0.72 -4.95
CA GLN A 24 -7.08 0.98 -4.16
C GLN A 24 -8.36 0.91 -5.01
N ASP A 25 -9.53 0.88 -4.34
CA ASP A 25 -10.85 0.74 -4.93
C ASP A 25 -11.22 1.96 -5.78
N ASN A 26 -11.18 1.83 -7.11
CA ASN A 26 -11.51 2.91 -8.04
C ASN A 26 -12.97 2.86 -8.49
N ILE A 27 -13.56 1.66 -8.51
CA ILE A 27 -14.93 1.45 -8.98
C ILE A 27 -15.95 2.13 -8.05
N MET A 28 -15.67 2.13 -6.72
CA MET A 28 -16.55 2.71 -5.70
C MET A 28 -16.78 4.20 -5.90
N TYR A 29 -15.78 4.93 -6.39
CA TYR A 29 -15.84 6.39 -6.53
C TYR A 29 -17.09 6.87 -7.28
N ASN A 30 -17.52 6.16 -8.30
CA ASN A 30 -18.68 6.53 -9.12
C ASN A 30 -19.98 5.80 -8.74
N MET A 31 -19.99 4.95 -7.70
CA MET A 31 -21.16 4.20 -7.24
C MET A 31 -22.04 5.01 -6.27
N ARG A 32 -22.75 6.04 -6.76
CA ARG A 32 -23.52 7.01 -5.96
C ARG A 32 -24.59 6.40 -5.04
N ARG A 33 -25.06 5.18 -5.34
CA ARG A 33 -26.04 4.47 -4.48
C ARG A 33 -25.44 3.86 -3.23
N LEU A 34 -24.11 3.71 -3.18
CA LEU A 34 -23.40 3.17 -2.06
C LEU A 34 -22.98 4.31 -1.12
N PRO A 35 -23.43 4.37 0.15
CA PRO A 35 -23.03 5.44 1.05
C PRO A 35 -21.52 5.59 1.22
N GLN A 36 -20.78 4.49 1.16
CA GLN A 36 -19.34 4.47 1.36
C GLN A 36 -18.53 5.26 0.30
N PHE A 37 -19.12 5.59 -0.87
CA PHE A 37 -18.41 6.37 -1.89
C PHE A 37 -17.94 7.75 -1.39
N HIS A 38 -18.57 8.29 -0.32
CA HIS A 38 -18.14 9.55 0.30
C HIS A 38 -16.78 9.43 1.03
N LYS A 39 -16.26 8.20 1.25
CA LYS A 39 -14.92 8.00 1.80
C LYS A 39 -13.83 8.55 0.86
N ASP A 40 -14.03 8.39 -0.46
CA ASP A 40 -13.09 8.86 -1.47
C ASP A 40 -13.22 10.36 -1.77
N ASN A 41 -14.42 10.93 -1.56
CA ASN A 41 -14.65 12.36 -1.69
C ASN A 41 -15.74 12.83 -0.71
N VAL A 42 -15.30 13.49 0.35
CA VAL A 42 -16.19 13.93 1.45
C VAL A 42 -17.24 14.99 1.02
N ALA A 43 -17.03 15.68 -0.11
CA ALA A 43 -18.02 16.64 -0.64
C ALA A 43 -19.23 15.94 -1.27
N ARG A 44 -19.07 14.70 -1.73
CA ARG A 44 -20.11 13.96 -2.41
C ARG A 44 -21.08 13.37 -1.40
N GLN A 45 -22.29 13.89 -1.39
CA GLN A 45 -23.33 13.48 -0.42
C GLN A 45 -24.09 12.25 -0.93
N PRO A 46 -24.26 11.19 -0.11
CA PRO A 46 -25.11 10.06 -0.45
C PRO A 46 -26.58 10.45 -0.67
N ASP A 47 -27.25 9.72 -1.55
CA ASP A 47 -28.68 9.93 -1.84
C ASP A 47 -29.58 9.61 -0.63
N CYS A 48 -29.09 8.85 0.35
CA CYS A 48 -29.83 8.45 1.54
C CYS A 48 -29.83 9.55 2.62
N LYS A 49 -30.97 9.74 3.29
CA LYS A 49 -31.09 10.65 4.44
C LYS A 49 -30.28 10.16 5.65
N LEU A 50 -30.24 8.84 5.83
CA LEU A 50 -29.49 8.17 6.90
C LEU A 50 -28.90 6.87 6.35
N TYR A 51 -27.65 6.60 6.68
CA TYR A 51 -27.11 5.25 6.63
C TYR A 51 -26.45 4.90 7.96
N ILE A 52 -26.50 3.63 8.32
CA ILE A 52 -25.79 3.03 9.44
C ILE A 52 -25.15 1.76 8.91
N GLY A 53 -23.84 1.68 8.96
CA GLY A 53 -23.11 0.45 8.66
C GLY A 53 -23.32 -0.57 9.76
N ILE A 54 -23.54 -1.81 9.42
CA ILE A 54 -23.66 -2.87 10.42
C ILE A 54 -22.28 -3.09 11.05
N PRO A 55 -22.13 -2.97 12.38
CA PRO A 55 -20.86 -3.04 13.05
C PRO A 55 -20.06 -4.29 12.66
N GLY A 56 -18.79 -4.09 12.31
CA GLY A 56 -17.85 -5.15 11.93
C GLY A 56 -17.95 -5.66 10.48
N ILE A 57 -19.10 -5.44 9.80
CA ILE A 57 -19.33 -5.90 8.42
C ILE A 57 -19.85 -4.82 7.47
N SER A 58 -19.81 -3.55 7.89
CA SER A 58 -20.31 -2.44 7.07
C SER A 58 -19.44 -2.16 5.86
N SER A 59 -18.15 -2.39 5.97
CA SER A 59 -17.17 -2.26 4.90
C SER A 59 -15.95 -3.11 5.22
N ALA A 60 -15.65 -4.06 4.36
CA ALA A 60 -14.43 -4.85 4.40
C ALA A 60 -13.75 -4.73 3.04
N PHE A 61 -12.58 -4.12 3.03
CA PHE A 61 -11.77 -3.89 1.84
C PHE A 61 -10.41 -4.57 2.02
N VAL A 62 -10.01 -5.35 1.00
CA VAL A 62 -8.67 -5.95 0.91
C VAL A 62 -8.16 -5.75 -0.50
N SER A 63 -6.89 -5.41 -0.61
CA SER A 63 -6.22 -5.22 -1.88
C SER A 63 -4.77 -5.69 -1.79
N ALA A 64 -4.32 -6.38 -2.84
CA ALA A 64 -2.92 -6.71 -3.07
C ALA A 64 -2.51 -6.24 -4.45
N HIS A 65 -1.33 -5.66 -4.55
CA HIS A 65 -0.78 -5.13 -5.80
C HIS A 65 0.72 -5.40 -5.86
N HIS A 66 1.20 -5.78 -7.05
CA HIS A 66 2.60 -6.03 -7.36
C HIS A 66 3.02 -5.20 -8.58
N SER A 67 4.07 -4.39 -8.48
CA SER A 67 4.49 -3.51 -9.58
C SER A 67 5.49 -4.16 -10.54
N GLY A 68 6.22 -5.20 -10.09
CA GLY A 68 7.28 -5.84 -10.86
C GLY A 68 6.77 -6.70 -12.02
N PHE A 69 6.98 -7.99 -11.93
CA PHE A 69 6.61 -8.97 -12.94
C PHE A 69 5.19 -9.52 -12.75
N THR A 70 4.65 -10.18 -13.78
CA THR A 70 3.43 -10.99 -13.69
C THR A 70 3.80 -12.48 -13.62
N PHE A 71 2.84 -13.34 -13.30
CA PHE A 71 3.05 -14.78 -13.32
C PHE A 71 3.47 -15.30 -14.71
N LYS A 72 3.03 -14.64 -15.78
CA LYS A 72 3.42 -14.94 -17.16
C LYS A 72 4.89 -14.67 -17.44
N ASP A 73 5.46 -13.66 -16.80
CA ASP A 73 6.87 -13.30 -16.96
C ASP A 73 7.80 -14.27 -16.20
N VAL A 74 7.25 -15.01 -15.23
CA VAL A 74 8.01 -15.96 -14.38
C VAL A 74 8.01 -17.37 -14.95
N ILE A 75 6.84 -17.86 -15.39
CA ILE A 75 6.65 -19.24 -15.81
C ILE A 75 6.28 -19.28 -17.28
N VAL A 76 7.21 -19.81 -18.08
CA VAL A 76 7.05 -19.99 -19.54
C VAL A 76 7.11 -21.47 -19.88
N PRO A 77 6.48 -21.91 -20.99
CA PRO A 77 6.65 -23.27 -21.49
C PRO A 77 8.12 -23.55 -21.80
N ASP A 78 8.60 -24.73 -21.43
CA ASP A 78 9.95 -25.17 -21.80
C ASP A 78 10.01 -25.38 -23.34
N PRO A 79 10.92 -24.71 -24.09
CA PRO A 79 11.01 -24.84 -25.52
C PRO A 79 11.53 -26.23 -25.96
N ILE A 80 12.14 -26.99 -25.05
CA ILE A 80 12.70 -28.33 -25.33
C ILE A 80 11.73 -29.42 -24.91
N HIS A 81 11.11 -29.26 -23.73
CA HIS A 81 10.18 -30.24 -23.17
C HIS A 81 8.79 -29.63 -23.11
N THR A 82 7.99 -29.84 -24.13
CA THR A 82 6.69 -29.20 -24.33
C THR A 82 5.65 -29.46 -23.24
N ASP A 83 5.87 -30.46 -22.39
CA ASP A 83 5.02 -30.82 -21.24
C ASP A 83 5.50 -30.24 -19.91
N SER A 84 6.54 -29.39 -19.95
CA SER A 84 7.17 -28.79 -18.78
C SER A 84 7.13 -27.25 -18.83
N PHE A 85 7.32 -26.65 -17.67
CA PHE A 85 7.49 -25.21 -17.51
C PHE A 85 8.86 -24.90 -16.96
N MET A 86 9.42 -23.75 -17.36
CA MET A 86 10.68 -23.24 -16.83
C MET A 86 10.48 -21.83 -16.24
N ILE A 87 11.37 -21.45 -15.32
CA ILE A 87 11.43 -20.10 -14.79
C ILE A 87 12.24 -19.24 -15.76
N ASP A 88 11.62 -18.19 -16.31
CA ASP A 88 12.25 -17.22 -17.21
C ASP A 88 12.82 -16.04 -16.42
N LEU A 89 14.09 -16.15 -16.02
CA LEU A 89 14.77 -15.08 -15.31
C LEU A 89 15.01 -13.84 -16.19
N ASP A 90 15.15 -14.00 -17.52
CA ASP A 90 15.27 -12.88 -18.44
C ASP A 90 13.96 -12.12 -18.56
N GLY A 91 12.84 -12.84 -18.66
CA GLY A 91 11.50 -12.25 -18.64
C GLY A 91 11.20 -11.50 -17.34
N ILE A 92 11.57 -12.07 -16.20
CA ILE A 92 11.44 -11.42 -14.90
C ILE A 92 12.25 -10.11 -14.88
N GLU A 93 13.54 -10.15 -15.25
CA GLU A 93 14.42 -8.99 -15.26
C GLU A 93 13.91 -7.88 -16.18
N ALA A 94 13.45 -8.23 -17.38
CA ALA A 94 12.91 -7.29 -18.36
C ALA A 94 11.60 -6.62 -17.90
N ALA A 95 10.79 -7.32 -17.09
CA ALA A 95 9.54 -6.80 -16.54
C ALA A 95 9.75 -5.93 -15.29
N MET A 96 10.89 -6.05 -14.60
CA MET A 96 11.19 -5.32 -13.39
C MET A 96 11.70 -3.90 -13.67
N SER A 97 11.25 -2.95 -12.84
CA SER A 97 11.88 -1.63 -12.69
C SER A 97 13.05 -1.72 -11.72
N GLU A 98 13.89 -0.68 -11.62
CA GLU A 98 14.98 -0.63 -10.62
C GLU A 98 14.47 -0.89 -9.19
N LYS A 99 13.29 -0.37 -8.87
CA LYS A 99 12.58 -0.61 -7.60
C LYS A 99 11.18 -1.13 -7.87
N ASN A 100 10.87 -2.26 -7.26
CA ASN A 100 9.57 -2.92 -7.40
C ASN A 100 8.87 -2.99 -6.04
N TYR A 101 7.54 -3.03 -6.06
CA TYR A 101 6.73 -2.96 -4.86
C TYR A 101 5.69 -4.06 -4.83
N LEU A 102 5.54 -4.68 -3.66
CA LEU A 102 4.38 -5.47 -3.28
C LEU A 102 3.63 -4.69 -2.20
N SER A 103 2.40 -4.26 -2.50
CA SER A 103 1.59 -3.46 -1.59
C SER A 103 0.31 -4.19 -1.24
N THR A 104 0.00 -4.24 0.06
CA THR A 104 -1.27 -4.80 0.56
C THR A 104 -1.95 -3.77 1.44
N THR A 105 -3.24 -3.63 1.26
CA THR A 105 -4.09 -2.76 2.10
C THR A 105 -5.29 -3.57 2.59
N ALA A 106 -5.59 -3.47 3.88
CA ALA A 106 -6.80 -3.99 4.47
C ALA A 106 -7.49 -2.88 5.29
N GLU A 107 -8.77 -2.68 5.08
CA GLU A 107 -9.59 -1.71 5.79
C GLU A 107 -10.91 -2.35 6.23
N PHE A 108 -11.26 -2.21 7.52
CA PHE A 108 -12.47 -2.74 8.10
C PHE A 108 -13.19 -1.66 8.91
N ASP A 109 -14.45 -1.40 8.59
CA ASP A 109 -15.28 -0.51 9.38
C ASP A 109 -15.82 -1.23 10.61
N ILE A 110 -15.49 -0.70 11.78
CA ILE A 110 -16.04 -1.15 13.06
C ILE A 110 -17.41 -0.51 13.26
N LEU A 111 -17.53 0.79 12.97
CA LEU A 111 -18.76 1.55 13.06
C LEU A 111 -18.73 2.65 12.00
N SER A 112 -19.82 2.82 11.27
CA SER A 112 -19.96 3.94 10.36
C SER A 112 -21.43 4.38 10.26
N PHE A 113 -21.65 5.67 10.24
CA PHE A 113 -22.98 6.23 9.96
C PHE A 113 -22.88 7.62 9.35
N GLY A 114 -23.92 8.03 8.70
CA GLY A 114 -24.03 9.39 8.18
C GLY A 114 -25.47 9.78 7.96
N PHE A 115 -25.75 11.06 8.12
CA PHE A 115 -27.10 11.59 8.00
C PHE A 115 -27.11 13.01 7.46
N ARG A 116 -28.22 13.33 6.80
CA ARG A 116 -28.47 14.65 6.23
C ARG A 116 -29.04 15.57 7.29
N LEU A 117 -28.43 16.74 7.46
CA LEU A 117 -28.84 17.81 8.34
C LEU A 117 -29.65 18.88 7.55
N PRO A 118 -30.36 19.77 8.23
CA PRO A 118 -30.99 20.96 7.59
C PRO A 118 -29.96 21.79 6.82
N ASN A 119 -30.46 22.64 5.88
CA ASN A 119 -29.63 23.54 5.07
C ASN A 119 -28.57 22.83 4.20
N SER A 120 -28.90 21.62 3.69
CA SER A 120 -28.05 20.85 2.79
C SER A 120 -26.68 20.44 3.37
N TYR A 121 -26.57 20.33 4.68
CA TYR A 121 -25.42 19.73 5.32
C TYR A 121 -25.54 18.21 5.35
N TYR A 122 -24.42 17.53 5.27
CA TYR A 122 -24.30 16.10 5.48
C TYR A 122 -23.18 15.81 6.48
N PHE A 123 -23.51 15.08 7.54
CA PHE A 123 -22.58 14.64 8.56
C PHE A 123 -22.27 13.17 8.37
N SER A 124 -21.01 12.78 8.56
CA SER A 124 -20.56 11.40 8.59
C SER A 124 -19.61 11.13 9.74
N PHE A 125 -19.72 9.94 10.29
CA PHE A 125 -18.85 9.45 11.35
C PHE A 125 -18.39 8.05 11.00
N GLY A 126 -17.14 7.71 11.34
CA GLY A 126 -16.61 6.38 11.13
C GLY A 126 -15.51 6.03 12.13
N ILE A 127 -15.48 4.76 12.51
CA ILE A 127 -14.35 4.12 13.20
C ILE A 127 -13.95 2.94 12.33
N SER A 128 -12.69 2.93 11.87
CA SER A 128 -12.16 1.86 11.03
C SER A 128 -10.77 1.44 11.49
N ASN A 129 -10.42 0.19 11.28
CA ASN A 129 -9.06 -0.31 11.37
C ASN A 129 -8.45 -0.34 9.98
N LYS A 130 -7.25 0.20 9.84
CA LYS A 130 -6.51 0.25 8.57
C LYS A 130 -5.14 -0.35 8.74
N THR A 131 -4.80 -1.24 7.82
CA THR A 131 -3.48 -1.85 7.71
C THR A 131 -2.94 -1.59 6.32
N ASN A 132 -1.78 -0.98 6.22
CA ASN A 132 -1.03 -0.83 4.99
C ASN A 132 0.30 -1.55 5.14
N MET A 133 0.66 -2.36 4.16
CA MET A 133 1.92 -3.07 4.08
C MET A 133 2.52 -2.82 2.71
N ASN A 134 3.79 -2.43 2.66
CA ASN A 134 4.53 -2.25 1.43
C ASN A 134 5.88 -2.93 1.59
N PHE A 135 6.24 -3.73 0.60
CA PHE A 135 7.54 -4.36 0.47
C PHE A 135 8.18 -3.89 -0.82
N GLN A 136 9.34 -3.23 -0.72
CA GLN A 136 10.15 -2.82 -1.86
C GLN A 136 11.28 -3.80 -2.05
N TYR A 137 11.55 -4.19 -3.27
CA TYR A 137 12.68 -5.03 -3.63
C TYR A 137 13.33 -4.54 -4.93
N PRO A 138 14.67 -4.65 -5.05
CA PRO A 138 15.42 -4.13 -6.20
C PRO A 138 15.49 -5.16 -7.33
N ARG A 139 15.68 -4.66 -8.56
CA ARG A 139 15.96 -5.48 -9.75
C ARG A 139 17.26 -6.26 -9.63
N SER A 140 18.25 -5.72 -8.89
CA SER A 140 19.57 -6.31 -8.68
C SER A 140 19.55 -7.75 -8.15
N ILE A 141 18.43 -8.17 -7.48
CA ILE A 141 18.25 -9.57 -7.04
C ILE A 141 18.35 -10.55 -8.21
N VAL A 142 17.84 -10.17 -9.39
CA VAL A 142 17.88 -11.01 -10.59
C VAL A 142 19.08 -10.64 -11.44
N GLU A 143 19.42 -9.38 -11.53
CA GLU A 143 20.52 -8.84 -12.34
C GLU A 143 21.89 -9.41 -11.95
N ILE A 144 22.10 -9.73 -10.65
CA ILE A 144 23.40 -10.27 -10.15
C ILE A 144 23.83 -11.57 -10.86
N ARG A 145 22.91 -12.32 -11.46
CA ARG A 145 23.23 -13.50 -12.27
C ARG A 145 24.08 -13.18 -13.49
N ASN A 146 24.01 -11.91 -13.98
CA ASN A 146 24.78 -11.42 -15.13
C ASN A 146 26.19 -10.94 -14.73
N GLY A 147 26.49 -10.95 -13.43
CA GLY A 147 27.75 -10.50 -12.86
C GLY A 147 27.54 -9.52 -11.71
N ASN A 148 28.61 -9.25 -10.99
CA ASN A 148 28.61 -8.36 -9.83
C ASN A 148 28.97 -6.90 -10.15
N TYR A 149 28.93 -6.51 -11.42
CA TYR A 149 29.22 -5.17 -11.88
C TYR A 149 28.26 -4.73 -13.00
N ARG A 150 28.17 -3.42 -13.21
CA ARG A 150 27.52 -2.81 -14.37
C ARG A 150 28.58 -2.13 -15.24
N GLU A 151 28.44 -2.21 -16.56
CA GLU A 151 29.38 -1.62 -17.52
C GLU A 151 29.48 -0.09 -17.41
N ASP A 152 28.43 0.57 -16.91
CA ASP A 152 28.38 2.02 -16.68
C ASP A 152 29.06 2.44 -15.35
N GLY A 153 29.60 1.50 -14.58
CA GLY A 153 30.27 1.73 -13.30
C GLY A 153 29.29 2.06 -12.14
N THR A 154 27.98 1.98 -12.37
CA THR A 154 27.01 2.17 -11.29
C THR A 154 26.94 0.94 -10.38
N PRO A 155 26.68 1.11 -9.06
CA PRO A 155 26.61 -0.03 -8.15
C PRO A 155 25.38 -0.89 -8.42
N LEU A 156 25.46 -2.15 -8.07
CA LEU A 156 24.28 -2.98 -7.85
C LEU A 156 23.62 -2.52 -6.55
N ASP A 157 22.38 -2.01 -6.66
CA ASP A 157 21.62 -1.49 -5.53
C ASP A 157 20.69 -2.57 -4.97
N PHE A 158 21.05 -3.16 -3.82
CA PHE A 158 20.25 -4.13 -3.07
C PHE A 158 19.44 -3.45 -1.97
N THR A 159 18.84 -2.30 -2.27
CA THR A 159 17.99 -1.59 -1.30
C THR A 159 16.60 -2.21 -1.22
N PHE A 160 16.35 -2.88 -0.10
CA PHE A 160 15.02 -3.36 0.28
C PHE A 160 14.28 -2.31 1.11
N GLY A 161 12.97 -2.41 1.13
CA GLY A 161 12.12 -1.61 1.99
C GLY A 161 10.96 -2.43 2.51
N TYR A 162 10.65 -2.28 3.79
CA TYR A 162 9.50 -2.90 4.42
C TYR A 162 8.79 -1.87 5.29
N ASP A 163 7.53 -1.62 4.99
CA ASP A 163 6.70 -0.67 5.73
C ASP A 163 5.36 -1.33 6.05
N VAL A 164 5.09 -1.49 7.33
CA VAL A 164 3.78 -1.92 7.82
C VAL A 164 3.27 -0.87 8.78
N THR A 165 2.06 -0.40 8.56
CA THR A 165 1.38 0.52 9.46
C THR A 165 -0.03 0.04 9.72
N ASN A 166 -0.33 -0.28 10.99
CA ASN A 166 -1.68 -0.58 11.46
C ASN A 166 -2.14 0.49 12.43
N TYR A 167 -3.33 1.04 12.22
CA TYR A 167 -3.89 2.09 13.06
C TYR A 167 -5.42 2.06 13.07
N MET A 168 -5.99 2.59 14.13
CA MET A 168 -7.40 2.91 14.23
C MET A 168 -7.62 4.35 13.75
N GLU A 169 -8.61 4.55 12.89
CA GLU A 169 -9.06 5.86 12.43
C GLU A 169 -10.45 6.15 12.97
N THR A 170 -10.59 7.27 13.69
CA THR A 170 -11.90 7.85 14.04
C THR A 170 -12.09 9.10 13.22
N SER A 171 -13.10 9.12 12.37
CA SER A 171 -13.30 10.17 11.38
C SER A 171 -14.62 10.91 11.57
N PHE A 172 -14.58 12.23 11.37
CA PHE A 172 -15.72 13.14 11.42
C PHE A 172 -15.73 13.94 10.13
N GLY A 173 -16.73 13.72 9.28
CA GLY A 173 -16.89 14.41 8.01
C GLY A 173 -18.09 15.33 8.02
N LEU A 174 -17.92 16.51 7.43
CA LEU A 174 -18.99 17.47 7.19
C LEU A 174 -18.90 17.98 5.77
N SER A 175 -20.01 17.95 5.04
CA SER A 175 -20.11 18.56 3.73
C SER A 175 -21.35 19.44 3.64
N LYS A 176 -21.26 20.43 2.75
CA LYS A 176 -22.37 21.37 2.48
C LYS A 176 -22.52 21.57 0.98
N GLU A 177 -23.76 21.52 0.53
CA GLU A 177 -24.13 21.91 -0.82
C GLU A 177 -24.49 23.40 -0.89
N PHE A 178 -23.90 24.12 -1.83
CA PHE A 178 -24.10 25.52 -2.10
C PHE A 178 -24.74 25.69 -3.48
N PHE A 179 -25.69 26.61 -3.61
CA PHE A 179 -26.32 27.00 -4.88
C PHE A 179 -26.90 25.80 -5.68
N ASN A 180 -27.21 24.69 -5.01
CA ASN A 180 -27.73 23.42 -5.58
C ASN A 180 -26.83 22.78 -6.66
N ASN A 181 -25.62 23.28 -6.88
CA ASN A 181 -24.73 22.75 -7.91
C ASN A 181 -23.27 22.61 -7.47
N MET A 182 -22.90 23.08 -6.29
CA MET A 182 -21.55 23.01 -5.76
C MET A 182 -21.58 22.41 -4.36
N SER A 183 -20.76 21.41 -4.11
CA SER A 183 -20.59 20.83 -2.78
C SER A 183 -19.14 20.88 -2.34
N VAL A 184 -18.90 21.23 -1.08
CA VAL A 184 -17.58 21.25 -0.44
C VAL A 184 -17.66 20.42 0.83
N GLY A 185 -16.61 19.68 1.12
CA GLY A 185 -16.55 18.86 2.33
C GLY A 185 -15.16 18.81 2.93
N MET A 186 -15.14 18.58 4.23
CA MET A 186 -13.92 18.36 5.01
C MET A 186 -14.15 17.18 5.96
N ARG A 187 -13.12 16.35 6.15
CA ARG A 187 -13.11 15.29 7.18
C ARG A 187 -11.86 15.44 8.03
N VAL A 188 -12.06 15.38 9.34
CA VAL A 188 -10.99 15.31 10.34
C VAL A 188 -10.88 13.87 10.81
N LYS A 189 -9.66 13.38 10.92
CA LYS A 189 -9.33 12.01 11.32
C LYS A 189 -8.44 12.06 12.55
N LEU A 190 -8.88 11.41 13.61
CA LEU A 190 -8.07 11.11 14.79
C LEU A 190 -7.50 9.70 14.60
N LEU A 191 -6.19 9.58 14.69
CA LEU A 191 -5.47 8.34 14.41
C LEU A 191 -4.84 7.82 15.68
N SER A 192 -5.05 6.54 15.96
CA SER A 192 -4.40 5.82 17.04
C SER A 192 -3.53 4.71 16.45
N GLY A 193 -2.21 4.93 16.43
CA GLY A 193 -1.24 3.96 15.92
C GLY A 193 -1.17 2.73 16.84
N MET A 194 -1.34 1.56 16.24
CA MET A 194 -1.32 0.27 16.94
C MET A 194 0.00 -0.46 16.73
N ALA A 195 0.46 -0.55 15.49
CA ALA A 195 1.74 -1.15 15.16
C ALA A 195 2.34 -0.47 13.94
N ASN A 196 3.64 -0.30 13.95
CA ASN A 196 4.41 0.18 12.81
C ASN A 196 5.76 -0.52 12.73
N VAL A 197 6.16 -0.90 11.54
CA VAL A 197 7.52 -1.24 11.17
C VAL A 197 7.85 -0.42 9.93
N ASP A 198 8.87 0.39 10.02
CA ASP A 198 9.32 1.27 8.93
C ASP A 198 10.81 1.04 8.69
N ALA A 199 11.10 0.13 7.79
CA ALA A 199 12.42 -0.26 7.34
C ALA A 199 12.56 0.02 5.84
N ARG A 200 12.30 1.26 5.43
CA ARG A 200 12.22 1.65 4.00
C ARG A 200 13.56 1.75 3.32
N ASN A 201 14.62 1.65 4.08
CA ASN A 201 15.99 1.79 3.59
C ASN A 201 16.84 0.71 4.24
N ILE A 202 16.73 -0.52 3.77
CA ILE A 202 17.71 -1.56 4.08
C ILE A 202 18.61 -1.61 2.87
N GLY A 203 19.52 -0.64 2.78
CA GLY A 203 20.32 -0.40 1.59
C GLY A 203 21.70 -1.03 1.68
N VAL A 204 22.02 -1.86 0.69
CA VAL A 204 23.38 -2.32 0.41
C VAL A 204 23.69 -2.01 -1.03
N GLN A 205 24.66 -1.14 -1.26
CA GLN A 205 25.18 -0.84 -2.59
C GLN A 205 26.52 -1.56 -2.77
N TRP A 206 26.60 -2.37 -3.81
CA TRP A 206 27.79 -3.14 -4.14
C TRP A 206 28.48 -2.52 -5.35
N TYR A 207 29.66 -1.97 -5.12
CA TYR A 207 30.56 -1.45 -6.14
C TYR A 207 31.66 -2.48 -6.41
N THR A 208 31.93 -2.75 -7.68
CA THR A 208 33.07 -3.57 -8.12
C THR A 208 34.00 -2.71 -8.92
N ASP A 209 35.27 -2.63 -8.49
CA ASP A 209 36.34 -1.99 -9.25
C ASP A 209 36.87 -3.01 -10.27
N LEU A 210 36.76 -2.68 -11.55
CA LEU A 210 37.17 -3.59 -12.63
C LEU A 210 38.69 -3.62 -12.87
N ASP A 211 39.42 -2.59 -12.42
CA ASP A 211 40.89 -2.51 -12.59
C ASP A 211 41.61 -3.34 -11.51
N TYR A 212 41.09 -3.34 -10.29
CA TYR A 212 41.69 -3.99 -9.13
C TYR A 212 40.87 -5.15 -8.58
N TYR A 213 39.63 -5.34 -9.06
CA TYR A 213 38.66 -6.33 -8.56
C TYR A 213 38.31 -6.16 -7.07
N ASP A 214 38.42 -4.92 -6.58
CA ASP A 214 38.01 -4.56 -5.23
C ASP A 214 36.49 -4.49 -5.14
N TYR A 215 35.93 -4.91 -4.00
CA TYR A 215 34.51 -4.80 -3.70
C TYR A 215 34.29 -3.76 -2.61
N THR A 216 33.43 -2.81 -2.87
CA THR A 216 33.00 -1.84 -1.86
C THR A 216 31.51 -1.99 -1.59
N PHE A 217 31.16 -2.29 -0.34
CA PHE A 217 29.79 -2.38 0.13
C PHE A 217 29.47 -1.15 0.95
N LYS A 218 28.49 -0.37 0.52
CA LYS A 218 27.96 0.76 1.29
C LYS A 218 26.61 0.40 1.85
N THR A 219 26.42 0.57 3.15
CA THR A 219 25.16 0.35 3.82
C THR A 219 24.57 1.66 4.35
N ASP A 220 23.27 1.81 4.18
CA ASP A 220 22.48 2.86 4.80
C ASP A 220 21.17 2.20 5.26
N MET A 221 21.10 1.87 6.54
CA MET A 221 19.97 1.15 7.12
C MET A 221 19.34 1.98 8.23
N LEU A 222 18.03 2.14 8.15
CA LEU A 222 17.21 2.71 9.20
C LEU A 222 15.96 1.86 9.37
N ILE A 223 15.87 1.18 10.49
CA ILE A 223 14.71 0.38 10.89
C ILE A 223 14.07 1.06 12.10
N ARG A 224 12.78 1.30 12.01
CA ARG A 224 11.96 1.85 13.09
C ARG A 224 10.77 0.95 13.33
N ALA A 225 10.50 0.67 14.59
CA ALA A 225 9.36 -0.13 14.97
C ALA A 225 8.63 0.50 16.16
N ALA A 226 7.32 0.29 16.22
CA ALA A 226 6.49 0.61 17.37
C ALA A 226 5.38 -0.43 17.47
N THR A 227 5.13 -0.92 18.69
CA THR A 227 4.13 -1.95 18.95
C THR A 227 3.25 -1.56 20.15
N ILE A 228 2.21 -2.37 20.41
CA ILE A 228 1.35 -2.21 21.59
C ILE A 228 2.13 -2.58 22.85
N GLU A 229 2.94 -3.63 22.78
CA GLU A 229 3.81 -4.08 23.86
C GLU A 229 5.16 -3.37 23.84
N SER A 230 5.80 -3.30 25.00
CA SER A 230 7.09 -2.63 25.15
C SER A 230 8.20 -3.51 24.59
N PHE A 231 9.01 -2.94 23.70
CA PHE A 231 10.30 -3.55 23.37
C PHE A 231 11.20 -3.56 24.63
N PRO A 232 12.12 -4.54 24.74
CA PRO A 232 13.15 -4.50 25.76
C PRO A 232 13.90 -3.16 25.72
N SER A 233 14.20 -2.60 26.89
CA SER A 233 14.90 -1.31 26.98
C SER A 233 16.29 -1.45 26.37
N VAL A 234 16.59 -0.62 25.39
CA VAL A 234 17.86 -0.60 24.62
C VAL A 234 18.69 0.61 25.04
N SER A 235 18.69 0.99 26.31
CA SER A 235 19.58 2.05 26.75
C SER A 235 21.04 1.65 26.56
N ASN A 236 21.67 2.13 25.47
CA ASN A 236 23.09 1.98 25.15
C ASN A 236 23.55 0.55 24.82
N LEU A 237 22.75 -0.23 24.07
CA LEU A 237 23.20 -1.50 23.58
C LEU A 237 24.20 -1.27 22.43
N SER A 238 25.51 -1.23 22.73
CA SER A 238 26.56 -1.52 21.78
C SER A 238 26.56 -3.02 21.56
N ILE A 239 26.05 -3.49 20.42
CA ILE A 239 26.16 -4.89 20.06
C ILE A 239 27.62 -5.12 19.66
N THR A 240 28.39 -5.67 20.59
CA THR A 240 29.83 -5.96 20.42
C THR A 240 30.12 -7.45 20.19
N SER A 241 29.07 -8.28 20.12
CA SER A 241 29.20 -9.71 19.88
C SER A 241 27.94 -10.30 19.24
N ASP A 242 28.12 -11.35 18.43
CA ASP A 242 27.03 -12.10 17.78
C ASP A 242 26.00 -12.65 18.78
N SER A 243 26.46 -13.11 19.95
CA SER A 243 25.60 -13.65 20.99
C SER A 243 24.65 -12.58 21.58
N ALA A 244 25.09 -11.33 21.71
CA ALA A 244 24.25 -10.24 22.20
C ALA A 244 23.21 -9.83 21.15
N LEU A 245 23.55 -9.86 19.88
CA LEU A 245 22.62 -9.61 18.78
C LEU A 245 21.56 -10.71 18.70
N THR A 246 21.96 -11.97 18.78
CA THR A 246 21.09 -13.14 18.72
C THR A 246 20.09 -13.14 19.89
N ASP A 247 20.59 -12.95 21.14
CA ASP A 247 19.74 -12.85 22.33
C ASP A 247 18.72 -11.69 22.23
N TYR A 248 19.15 -10.55 21.67
CA TYR A 248 18.28 -9.41 21.46
C TYR A 248 17.20 -9.68 20.37
N LEU A 249 17.59 -10.28 19.24
CA LEU A 249 16.65 -10.66 18.17
C LEU A 249 15.66 -11.72 18.64
N ASP A 250 16.08 -12.70 19.40
CA ASP A 250 15.22 -13.72 19.99
C ASP A 250 14.19 -13.11 20.95
N ARG A 251 14.61 -12.15 21.77
CA ARG A 251 13.67 -11.40 22.63
C ARG A 251 12.68 -10.58 21.81
N MET A 252 13.12 -9.95 20.72
CA MET A 252 12.24 -9.20 19.81
C MET A 252 11.23 -10.12 19.14
N ILE A 253 11.65 -11.27 18.63
CA ILE A 253 10.77 -12.26 17.99
C ILE A 253 9.73 -12.76 18.99
N ASN A 254 10.15 -13.08 20.22
CA ASN A 254 9.24 -13.51 21.28
C ASN A 254 8.20 -12.43 21.67
N VAL A 255 8.57 -11.14 21.71
CA VAL A 255 7.63 -10.03 21.94
C VAL A 255 6.64 -9.89 20.79
N VAL A 256 7.07 -10.05 19.54
CA VAL A 256 6.18 -9.99 18.39
C VAL A 256 5.23 -11.19 18.36
N ASP A 257 5.71 -12.38 18.66
CA ASP A 257 4.92 -13.61 18.64
C ASP A 257 3.89 -13.63 19.80
N SER A 258 4.29 -13.24 21.01
CA SER A 258 3.37 -13.12 22.15
C SER A 258 2.30 -12.06 21.88
N SER A 259 2.65 -10.91 21.29
CA SER A 259 1.70 -9.85 20.95
C SER A 259 0.68 -10.29 19.89
N MET A 260 1.10 -11.08 18.90
CA MET A 260 0.20 -11.67 17.91
C MET A 260 -0.75 -12.69 18.53
N THR A 261 -0.24 -13.53 19.43
CA THR A 261 -1.03 -14.58 20.11
C THR A 261 -2.05 -13.99 21.08
N GLU A 262 -1.66 -12.98 21.88
CA GLU A 262 -2.60 -12.28 22.78
C GLU A 262 -3.70 -11.55 22.01
N ARG A 263 -3.39 -10.97 20.85
CA ARG A 263 -4.40 -10.35 19.98
C ARG A 263 -5.38 -11.34 19.42
N ALA A 264 -4.92 -12.50 18.95
CA ALA A 264 -5.79 -13.58 18.49
C ALA A 264 -6.71 -14.03 19.62
N ASN A 265 -6.20 -14.19 20.83
CA ASN A 265 -6.96 -14.56 22.02
C ASN A 265 -7.93 -13.46 22.47
N ALA A 266 -7.52 -12.19 22.48
CA ALA A 266 -8.38 -11.06 22.83
C ALA A 266 -9.53 -10.85 21.86
N LEU A 267 -9.31 -11.10 20.57
CA LEU A 267 -10.37 -11.11 19.54
C LEU A 267 -11.34 -12.29 19.75
N SER A 268 -10.84 -13.45 20.20
CA SER A 268 -11.67 -14.64 20.45
C SER A 268 -12.48 -14.55 21.75
N GLU A 269 -11.98 -13.84 22.77
CA GLU A 269 -12.60 -13.73 24.10
C GLU A 269 -13.50 -12.48 24.26
N SER A 270 -13.74 -11.69 23.21
CA SER A 270 -14.61 -10.48 23.20
C SER A 270 -14.33 -9.48 24.35
N ARG A 271 -13.11 -9.35 24.83
CA ARG A 271 -12.71 -8.38 25.87
C ARG A 271 -12.59 -6.93 25.37
N ILE A 272 -13.41 -6.54 24.39
CA ILE A 272 -13.54 -5.14 23.91
C ILE A 272 -14.00 -4.21 25.05
N GLY A 273 -14.55 -4.75 26.15
CA GLY A 273 -15.10 -3.98 27.27
C GLY A 273 -14.09 -3.43 28.27
N ASP A 274 -12.92 -4.05 28.44
CA ASP A 274 -11.96 -3.69 29.50
C ASP A 274 -10.87 -2.70 29.04
N ALA A 275 -10.51 -2.66 27.77
CA ALA A 275 -9.75 -1.55 27.20
C ALA A 275 -10.72 -0.39 26.97
N GLY A 276 -10.75 0.58 27.89
CA GLY A 276 -11.66 1.72 27.77
C GLY A 276 -11.62 2.34 26.37
N LEU A 277 -12.77 2.66 25.79
CA LEU A 277 -12.93 3.30 24.45
C LEU A 277 -11.93 4.45 24.26
N GLY A 278 -11.54 5.15 25.31
CA GLY A 278 -10.53 6.21 25.31
C GLY A 278 -9.12 5.73 24.90
N GLN A 279 -8.70 4.52 25.26
CA GLN A 279 -7.40 3.97 24.86
C GLN A 279 -7.40 3.51 23.41
N ILE A 280 -8.54 3.04 22.89
CA ILE A 280 -8.72 2.65 21.50
C ILE A 280 -8.75 3.90 20.59
N LEU A 281 -9.45 4.96 21.02
CA LEU A 281 -9.65 6.18 20.24
C LEU A 281 -8.48 7.17 20.33
N LEU A 282 -7.77 7.22 21.48
CA LEU A 282 -6.72 8.18 21.78
C LEU A 282 -5.46 7.46 22.29
N GLY A 283 -5.04 6.39 21.62
CA GLY A 283 -3.86 5.61 21.99
C GLY A 283 -2.59 6.46 22.18
N ARG A 284 -1.56 5.88 22.81
CA ARG A 284 -0.28 6.57 23.09
C ARG A 284 0.43 7.07 21.82
N ASN A 285 0.19 6.41 20.67
CA ASN A 285 0.71 6.77 19.37
C ASN A 285 -0.36 7.53 18.59
N PHE A 286 -0.42 8.84 18.79
CA PHE A 286 -1.47 9.70 18.25
C PHE A 286 -1.09 10.32 16.92
N GLY A 287 -2.09 10.44 16.03
CA GLY A 287 -1.97 11.11 14.75
C GLY A 287 -3.20 11.92 14.36
N LEU A 288 -3.02 12.76 13.37
CA LEU A 288 -4.07 13.57 12.77
C LEU A 288 -4.04 13.42 11.25
N GLY A 289 -5.23 13.38 10.66
CA GLY A 289 -5.42 13.37 9.22
C GLY A 289 -6.56 14.28 8.79
N PHE A 290 -6.51 14.72 7.54
CA PHE A 290 -7.51 15.59 6.92
C PHE A 290 -7.82 15.12 5.52
N ASP A 291 -9.11 15.20 5.15
CA ASP A 291 -9.57 15.05 3.78
C ASP A 291 -10.32 16.32 3.38
N PHE A 292 -10.18 16.70 2.11
CA PHE A 292 -10.90 17.79 1.49
C PHE A 292 -11.53 17.33 0.20
N GLY A 293 -12.76 17.75 -0.03
CA GLY A 293 -13.52 17.38 -1.22
C GLY A 293 -14.20 18.57 -1.85
N TYR A 294 -14.37 18.46 -3.16
CA TYR A 294 -15.11 19.39 -3.99
C TYR A 294 -15.91 18.64 -5.05
N GLU A 295 -17.12 19.05 -5.30
CA GLU A 295 -17.97 18.56 -6.37
C GLU A 295 -18.73 19.73 -7.00
N TYR A 296 -18.80 19.76 -8.33
CA TYR A 296 -19.51 20.79 -9.07
C TYR A 296 -20.32 20.20 -10.22
N GLN A 297 -21.62 20.46 -10.20
CA GLN A 297 -22.53 20.10 -11.26
C GLN A 297 -22.56 21.19 -12.31
N ILE A 298 -21.91 20.95 -13.45
CA ILE A 298 -21.82 21.94 -14.56
C ILE A 298 -23.21 22.12 -15.19
N ASN A 299 -23.93 21.03 -15.37
CA ASN A 299 -25.31 21.00 -15.88
C ASN A 299 -25.96 19.67 -15.50
N LYS A 300 -27.20 19.43 -15.93
CA LYS A 300 -27.95 18.20 -15.62
C LYS A 300 -27.30 16.90 -16.08
N TYR A 301 -26.29 16.97 -16.98
CA TYR A 301 -25.61 15.81 -17.54
C TYR A 301 -24.18 15.67 -17.04
N PHE A 302 -23.49 16.77 -16.71
CA PHE A 302 -22.07 16.78 -16.39
C PHE A 302 -21.81 17.21 -14.95
N ASN A 303 -21.04 16.39 -14.26
CA ASN A 303 -20.54 16.65 -12.91
C ASN A 303 -19.03 16.46 -12.90
N VAL A 304 -18.30 17.33 -12.18
CA VAL A 304 -16.86 17.22 -11.94
C VAL A 304 -16.61 17.22 -10.45
N SER A 305 -15.59 16.49 -10.03
CA SER A 305 -15.25 16.38 -8.62
C SER A 305 -13.75 16.24 -8.42
N ALA A 306 -13.27 16.71 -7.29
CA ALA A 306 -11.88 16.55 -6.86
C ALA A 306 -11.83 16.31 -5.37
N SER A 307 -10.87 15.52 -4.90
CA SER A 307 -10.59 15.37 -3.48
C SER A 307 -9.13 15.07 -3.23
N ILE A 308 -8.68 15.43 -2.04
CA ILE A 308 -7.40 15.03 -1.50
C ILE A 308 -7.64 14.42 -0.12
N ASN A 309 -7.19 13.20 0.08
CA ASN A 309 -7.47 12.42 1.27
C ASN A 309 -6.18 12.00 1.95
N ASP A 310 -6.28 11.68 3.26
CA ASP A 310 -5.20 11.14 4.06
C ASP A 310 -3.97 12.09 4.14
N ILE A 311 -4.20 13.42 4.19
CA ILE A 311 -3.16 14.39 4.51
C ILE A 311 -2.93 14.35 6.00
N GLY A 312 -1.87 13.66 6.45
CA GLY A 312 -1.68 13.49 7.87
C GLY A 312 -0.42 12.74 8.26
N PHE A 313 -0.31 12.50 9.56
CA PHE A 313 0.80 11.77 10.15
C PHE A 313 0.38 11.03 11.41
N ILE A 314 1.17 10.02 11.80
CA ILE A 314 1.12 9.38 13.10
C ILE A 314 2.46 9.62 13.81
N LYS A 315 2.42 10.06 15.06
CA LYS A 315 3.59 10.20 15.93
C LYS A 315 3.67 8.99 16.85
N TRP A 316 4.71 8.20 16.65
CA TRP A 316 5.03 7.03 17.43
C TRP A 316 5.89 7.45 18.61
N LYS A 317 5.38 7.30 19.82
CA LYS A 317 6.03 7.72 21.08
C LYS A 317 6.16 6.59 22.09
N ALA A 318 5.24 5.64 22.02
CA ALA A 318 5.20 4.54 22.96
C ALA A 318 5.73 3.28 22.32
N ASN A 319 6.52 2.53 23.07
CA ASN A 319 7.06 1.25 22.65
C ASN A 319 7.78 1.34 21.30
N THR A 320 8.67 2.31 21.18
CA THR A 320 9.46 2.56 19.97
C THR A 320 10.83 1.91 20.05
N LEU A 321 11.30 1.43 18.93
CA LEU A 321 12.67 0.98 18.69
C LEU A 321 13.14 1.56 17.38
N GLN A 322 14.36 2.09 17.35
CA GLN A 322 15.04 2.49 16.13
C GLN A 322 16.41 1.83 16.11
N ALA A 323 16.79 1.30 14.95
CA ALA A 323 18.11 0.76 14.67
C ALA A 323 18.64 1.47 13.42
N GLN A 324 19.81 2.06 13.53
CA GLN A 324 20.48 2.74 12.42
C GLN A 324 21.89 2.20 12.25
N GLN A 325 22.26 1.90 11.02
CA GLN A 325 23.61 1.52 10.64
C GLN A 325 23.98 2.19 9.32
N ASN A 326 25.09 2.92 9.33
CA ASN A 326 25.66 3.53 8.13
C ASN A 326 27.14 3.20 8.10
N GLY A 327 27.65 2.78 6.96
CA GLY A 327 29.08 2.50 6.83
C GLY A 327 29.47 2.06 5.44
N GLU A 328 30.76 1.85 5.30
CA GLU A 328 31.40 1.36 4.10
C GLU A 328 32.39 0.26 4.47
N PHE A 329 32.26 -0.88 3.83
CA PHE A 329 33.19 -1.99 3.93
C PHE A 329 33.85 -2.18 2.57
N LYS A 330 35.20 -2.18 2.55
CA LYS A 330 35.99 -2.42 1.36
C LYS A 330 36.72 -3.75 1.50
N PHE A 331 36.54 -4.63 0.53
CA PHE A 331 37.25 -5.89 0.40
C PHE A 331 38.20 -5.77 -0.80
N THR A 332 39.50 -5.81 -0.53
CA THR A 332 40.58 -5.66 -1.53
C THR A 332 41.20 -7.00 -1.92
N GLY A 333 40.53 -8.10 -1.66
CA GLY A 333 41.02 -9.46 -1.86
C GLY A 333 41.72 -10.00 -0.61
N LEU A 334 42.22 -11.22 -0.73
CA LEU A 334 43.03 -11.87 0.28
C LEU A 334 44.48 -11.84 -0.21
N ASP A 335 45.44 -11.43 0.64
CA ASP A 335 46.85 -11.51 0.32
C ASP A 335 47.30 -12.97 0.36
N ALA A 336 47.14 -13.66 -0.76
CA ALA A 336 47.55 -15.07 -0.88
C ALA A 336 49.06 -15.27 -0.61
N ALA A 337 49.88 -14.24 -0.80
CA ALA A 337 51.33 -14.34 -0.56
C ALA A 337 51.64 -14.42 0.94
N GLU A 338 50.91 -13.65 1.77
CA GLU A 338 51.03 -13.71 3.23
C GLU A 338 50.58 -15.09 3.76
N TYR A 339 49.46 -15.60 3.31
CA TYR A 339 48.95 -16.91 3.71
C TYR A 339 49.84 -18.07 3.22
N ILE A 340 50.39 -17.97 1.99
CA ILE A 340 51.32 -18.98 1.45
C ILE A 340 52.66 -18.93 2.17
N SER A 341 53.20 -17.77 2.54
CA SER A 341 54.45 -17.66 3.30
C SER A 341 54.31 -18.30 4.67
N ASN A 342 53.21 -18.02 5.36
CA ASN A 342 52.91 -18.65 6.65
C ASN A 342 52.75 -20.18 6.56
N TYR A 343 52.22 -20.67 5.40
CA TYR A 343 52.11 -22.12 5.13
C TYR A 343 53.47 -22.81 5.00
N TYR A 344 54.46 -22.19 4.34
CA TYR A 344 55.78 -22.77 4.15
C TYR A 344 56.69 -22.63 5.39
N GLU A 345 56.39 -21.70 6.31
CA GLU A 345 57.14 -21.55 7.56
C GLU A 345 56.61 -22.46 8.69
N ALA A 346 55.40 -22.98 8.56
CA ALA A 346 54.80 -23.88 9.55
C ALA A 346 55.26 -25.35 9.33
N GLU A 347 55.94 -25.94 10.31
CA GLU A 347 56.41 -27.35 10.28
C GLU A 347 55.26 -28.40 10.18
N ASN A 348 53.99 -27.98 10.32
CA ASN A 348 52.81 -28.81 10.12
C ASN A 348 51.76 -28.02 9.29
N ALA A 349 51.79 -28.27 7.98
CA ALA A 349 50.83 -27.72 7.04
C ALA A 349 49.42 -28.28 7.31
N ASP A 350 48.69 -27.69 8.21
CA ASP A 350 47.28 -27.97 8.40
C ASP A 350 46.45 -27.06 7.48
N VAL A 351 45.29 -27.56 7.03
CA VAL A 351 44.39 -26.92 6.04
C VAL A 351 43.75 -25.63 6.61
N SER A 352 44.40 -24.93 7.53
CA SER A 352 43.86 -23.80 8.29
C SER A 352 43.85 -22.48 7.54
N LEU A 353 44.66 -22.30 6.48
CA LEU A 353 44.82 -21.01 5.80
C LEU A 353 43.55 -20.46 5.18
N LEU A 354 42.78 -21.30 4.50
CA LEU A 354 41.49 -20.88 3.96
C LEU A 354 40.48 -20.59 5.08
N SER A 355 40.54 -21.38 6.17
CA SER A 355 39.65 -21.15 7.33
C SER A 355 40.06 -19.87 8.08
N GLU A 356 41.35 -19.55 8.17
CA GLU A 356 41.87 -18.30 8.76
C GLU A 356 41.45 -17.09 7.94
N ALA A 357 41.62 -17.13 6.60
CA ALA A 357 41.19 -16.09 5.70
C ALA A 357 39.67 -15.85 5.73
N LEU A 358 38.87 -16.93 5.82
CA LEU A 358 37.43 -16.86 5.98
C LEU A 358 37.03 -16.30 7.37
N THR A 359 37.82 -16.64 8.41
CA THR A 359 37.63 -16.10 9.76
C THR A 359 37.89 -14.59 9.78
N ASP A 360 39.00 -14.13 9.21
CA ASP A 360 39.37 -12.71 9.11
C ASP A 360 38.32 -11.91 8.33
N LEU A 361 37.83 -12.47 7.23
CA LEU A 361 36.72 -11.87 6.47
C LEU A 361 35.44 -11.80 7.32
N THR A 362 35.13 -12.87 8.03
CA THR A 362 33.94 -12.95 8.90
C THR A 362 34.08 -11.97 10.05
N ASP A 363 35.23 -11.87 10.69
CA ASP A 363 35.51 -10.92 11.78
C ASP A 363 35.43 -9.46 11.29
N SER A 364 35.92 -9.19 10.08
CA SER A 364 35.83 -7.88 9.44
C SER A 364 34.36 -7.51 9.16
N LEU A 365 33.57 -8.43 8.62
CA LEU A 365 32.13 -8.23 8.39
C LEU A 365 31.36 -8.10 9.71
N THR A 366 31.71 -8.88 10.72
CA THR A 366 31.10 -8.82 12.05
C THR A 366 31.42 -7.49 12.75
N SER A 367 32.68 -7.04 12.72
CA SER A 367 33.09 -5.75 13.28
C SER A 367 32.38 -4.58 12.59
N TYR A 368 32.14 -4.69 11.29
CA TYR A 368 31.38 -3.71 10.52
C TYR A 368 29.90 -3.71 10.91
N SER A 369 29.28 -4.87 11.11
CA SER A 369 27.89 -4.98 11.56
C SER A 369 27.66 -4.51 12.99
N ALA A 370 28.70 -4.53 13.84
CA ALA A 370 28.65 -4.08 15.23
C ALA A 370 28.52 -2.55 15.41
N THR A 371 28.51 -1.76 14.33
CA THR A 371 28.33 -0.29 14.39
C THR A 371 26.87 0.17 14.43
N ALA A 372 25.91 -0.74 14.58
CA ALA A 372 24.50 -0.39 14.66
C ALA A 372 24.18 0.38 15.94
N ILE A 373 23.49 1.53 15.80
CA ILE A 373 23.04 2.39 16.91
C ILE A 373 21.56 2.12 17.14
N PHE A 374 21.21 1.82 18.39
CA PHE A 374 19.83 1.60 18.81
C PHE A 374 19.31 2.75 19.67
N SER A 375 18.06 3.14 19.50
CA SER A 375 17.38 4.11 20.37
C SER A 375 15.89 3.80 20.53
N ASN A 376 15.28 4.34 21.58
CA ASN A 376 13.83 4.32 21.81
C ASN A 376 13.19 5.69 21.50
N ASP A 377 13.77 6.49 20.63
CA ASP A 377 13.30 7.81 20.31
C ASP A 377 11.94 7.78 19.57
N ALA A 378 11.16 8.82 19.81
CA ALA A 378 9.91 9.00 19.10
C ALA A 378 10.15 9.38 17.64
N TYR A 379 9.35 8.82 16.72
CA TYR A 379 9.42 9.15 15.31
C TYR A 379 8.04 9.43 14.70
N LYS A 380 7.99 9.89 13.47
CA LYS A 380 6.76 10.18 12.74
C LYS A 380 6.72 9.42 11.42
N THR A 381 5.55 8.87 11.08
CA THR A 381 5.23 8.39 9.74
C THR A 381 4.14 9.25 9.12
N ARG A 382 4.22 9.48 7.82
CA ARG A 382 3.17 10.18 7.05
C ARG A 382 2.17 9.17 6.54
N LEU A 383 0.90 9.57 6.47
CA LEU A 383 -0.10 8.79 5.76
C LEU A 383 0.18 8.80 4.26
N THR A 384 -0.28 7.75 3.59
CA THR A 384 -0.27 7.67 2.12
C THR A 384 -1.39 8.55 1.57
N SER A 385 -1.04 9.76 1.14
CA SER A 385 -2.02 10.73 0.64
C SER A 385 -2.53 10.34 -0.75
N LYS A 386 -3.83 10.59 -0.99
CA LYS A 386 -4.54 10.22 -2.21
C LYS A 386 -5.20 11.44 -2.82
N LEU A 387 -4.98 11.62 -4.12
CA LEU A 387 -5.63 12.65 -4.94
C LEU A 387 -6.62 11.99 -5.88
N TYR A 388 -7.81 12.54 -5.99
CA TYR A 388 -8.84 12.11 -6.92
C TYR A 388 -9.30 13.29 -7.77
N ALA A 389 -9.46 13.06 -9.07
CA ALA A 389 -10.10 14.00 -10.00
C ALA A 389 -11.07 13.21 -10.88
N GLY A 390 -12.35 13.52 -10.78
CA GLY A 390 -13.42 12.77 -11.42
C GLY A 390 -14.30 13.64 -12.31
N ALA A 391 -14.80 13.04 -13.39
CA ALA A 391 -15.85 13.60 -14.21
C ALA A 391 -16.93 12.52 -14.44
N THR A 392 -18.20 12.90 -14.32
CA THR A 392 -19.33 11.99 -14.54
C THR A 392 -20.25 12.59 -15.60
N PHE A 393 -20.64 11.77 -16.57
CA PHE A 393 -21.63 12.08 -17.60
C PHE A 393 -22.86 11.20 -17.42
N SER A 394 -24.01 11.81 -17.16
CA SER A 394 -25.29 11.14 -16.92
C SER A 394 -26.27 11.45 -18.07
N PRO A 395 -26.21 10.73 -19.21
CA PRO A 395 -27.10 10.99 -20.35
C PRO A 395 -28.55 10.72 -20.01
N VAL A 396 -28.82 9.75 -19.11
CA VAL A 396 -30.15 9.39 -18.65
C VAL A 396 -30.13 9.12 -17.14
N LYS A 397 -31.29 9.19 -16.48
CA LYS A 397 -31.42 9.08 -15.00
C LYS A 397 -30.97 7.73 -14.41
N TRP A 398 -30.82 6.71 -15.23
CA TRP A 398 -30.49 5.34 -14.79
C TRP A 398 -29.11 4.87 -15.23
N PHE A 399 -28.32 5.71 -15.93
CA PHE A 399 -27.01 5.35 -16.43
C PHE A 399 -26.03 6.51 -16.35
N ASP A 400 -24.85 6.25 -15.78
CA ASP A 400 -23.74 7.19 -15.64
C ASP A 400 -22.47 6.61 -16.22
N LEU A 401 -21.71 7.44 -16.96
CA LEU A 401 -20.34 7.19 -17.34
C LEU A 401 -19.42 8.04 -16.46
N GLY A 402 -18.41 7.43 -15.88
CA GLY A 402 -17.44 8.08 -15.02
C GLY A 402 -16.02 7.97 -15.57
N LEU A 403 -15.29 9.07 -15.53
CA LEU A 403 -13.82 9.11 -15.73
C LEU A 403 -13.20 9.53 -14.40
N LEU A 404 -12.25 8.77 -13.90
CA LEU A 404 -11.56 9.02 -12.66
C LEU A 404 -10.06 8.95 -12.87
N TYR A 405 -9.35 10.01 -12.51
CA TYR A 405 -7.91 9.98 -12.25
C TYR A 405 -7.68 9.87 -10.75
N ARG A 406 -6.81 8.96 -10.34
CA ARG A 406 -6.35 8.82 -8.97
C ARG A 406 -4.84 8.85 -8.91
N GLY A 407 -4.29 9.69 -8.03
CA GLY A 407 -2.88 9.74 -7.68
C GLY A 407 -2.69 9.32 -6.22
N THR A 408 -1.71 8.47 -5.95
CA THR A 408 -1.32 8.06 -4.60
C THR A 408 0.12 8.46 -4.37
N LEU A 409 0.37 9.28 -3.35
CA LEU A 409 1.71 9.74 -2.99
C LEU A 409 2.30 8.85 -1.90
N TYR A 410 3.27 8.02 -2.25
CA TYR A 410 3.98 7.14 -1.34
C TYR A 410 5.49 7.25 -1.54
N ASN A 411 6.25 7.42 -0.47
CA ASN A 411 7.72 7.49 -0.46
C ASN A 411 8.32 8.41 -1.55
N LYS A 412 7.76 9.63 -1.69
CA LYS A 412 8.11 10.66 -2.71
C LYS A 412 7.80 10.26 -4.16
N SER A 413 7.19 9.09 -4.39
CA SER A 413 6.74 8.65 -5.71
C SER A 413 5.24 8.88 -5.85
N LEU A 414 4.81 9.36 -7.02
CA LEU A 414 3.40 9.51 -7.36
C LEU A 414 2.97 8.31 -8.20
N PHE A 415 2.01 7.57 -7.68
CA PHE A 415 1.40 6.44 -8.35
C PHE A 415 0.03 6.84 -8.88
N SER A 416 -0.25 6.61 -10.17
CA SER A 416 -1.48 7.08 -10.80
C SER A 416 -2.26 5.96 -11.48
N ALA A 417 -3.59 6.08 -11.46
CA ALA A 417 -4.50 5.21 -12.18
C ALA A 417 -5.58 6.05 -12.87
N THR A 418 -5.97 5.65 -14.06
CA THR A 418 -7.09 6.25 -14.78
C THR A 418 -8.15 5.18 -15.01
N THR A 419 -9.37 5.43 -14.55
CA THR A 419 -10.48 4.49 -14.60
C THR A 419 -11.64 5.09 -15.37
N LEU A 420 -12.13 4.36 -16.37
CA LEU A 420 -13.41 4.60 -17.02
C LEU A 420 -14.44 3.64 -16.38
N SER A 421 -15.59 4.16 -15.98
CA SER A 421 -16.65 3.35 -15.37
C SER A 421 -18.00 3.58 -16.02
N ALA A 422 -18.84 2.54 -16.04
CA ALA A 422 -20.23 2.57 -16.46
C ALA A 422 -21.10 2.05 -15.31
N ASN A 423 -22.04 2.88 -14.84
CA ASN A 423 -22.86 2.59 -13.68
C ASN A 423 -24.33 2.58 -14.08
N THR A 424 -25.06 1.55 -13.66
CA THR A 424 -26.47 1.42 -13.98
C THR A 424 -27.33 1.35 -12.72
N HIS A 425 -28.51 1.95 -12.80
CA HIS A 425 -29.51 1.94 -11.71
C HIS A 425 -30.92 1.79 -12.24
N PHE A 426 -31.11 0.96 -13.24
CA PHE A 426 -32.40 0.81 -13.94
C PHE A 426 -33.44 0.07 -13.12
N MET A 427 -33.07 -0.73 -12.09
CA MET A 427 -33.99 -1.43 -11.20
C MET A 427 -34.04 -0.77 -9.81
N ARG A 428 -35.21 -0.76 -9.18
CA ARG A 428 -35.33 -0.37 -7.78
C ARG A 428 -34.56 -1.36 -6.90
N GLY A 429 -33.58 -0.88 -6.14
CA GLY A 429 -32.81 -1.71 -5.22
C GLY A 429 -31.60 -2.41 -5.83
N TRP A 430 -31.34 -2.30 -7.14
CA TRP A 430 -30.17 -2.89 -7.78
C TRP A 430 -29.33 -1.83 -8.50
N GLY A 431 -28.03 -1.93 -8.36
CA GLY A 431 -27.06 -1.12 -9.08
C GLY A 431 -25.89 -1.99 -9.54
N PHE A 432 -25.54 -1.88 -10.81
CA PHE A 432 -24.38 -2.57 -11.40
C PHE A 432 -23.37 -1.53 -11.85
N SER A 433 -22.12 -1.83 -11.64
CA SER A 433 -20.99 -1.02 -12.08
C SER A 433 -19.98 -1.90 -12.80
N MET A 434 -19.46 -1.39 -13.91
CA MET A 434 -18.30 -1.95 -14.59
C MET A 434 -17.25 -0.88 -14.73
N SER A 435 -15.98 -1.25 -14.62
CA SER A 435 -14.86 -0.32 -14.78
C SER A 435 -13.74 -0.93 -15.61
N TYR A 436 -13.01 -0.05 -16.30
CA TYR A 436 -11.78 -0.37 -16.98
C TYR A 436 -10.70 0.59 -16.46
N THR A 437 -9.64 0.03 -15.89
CA THR A 437 -8.57 0.81 -15.26
C THR A 437 -7.26 0.58 -15.97
N ILE A 438 -6.62 1.68 -16.37
CA ILE A 438 -5.26 1.72 -16.88
C ILE A 438 -4.34 2.12 -15.74
N MET A 439 -3.38 1.28 -15.42
CA MET A 439 -2.37 1.52 -14.40
C MET A 439 -1.11 0.68 -14.64
N ASP A 440 0.06 1.19 -14.33
CA ASP A 440 1.37 0.50 -14.44
C ASP A 440 1.64 -0.09 -15.84
N GLY A 441 1.18 0.58 -16.90
CA GLY A 441 1.28 0.05 -18.26
C GLY A 441 0.40 -1.18 -18.53
N LEU A 442 -0.45 -1.58 -17.57
CA LEU A 442 -1.40 -2.67 -17.75
C LEU A 442 -2.75 -2.16 -18.22
N TYR A 443 -3.31 -2.88 -19.19
CA TYR A 443 -4.56 -2.55 -19.86
C TYR A 443 -5.64 -3.63 -19.68
N ASN A 444 -5.47 -4.54 -18.71
CA ASN A 444 -6.34 -5.71 -18.51
C ASN A 444 -7.16 -5.67 -17.21
N ASN A 445 -7.17 -4.53 -16.50
CA ASN A 445 -7.91 -4.42 -15.24
C ASN A 445 -9.38 -4.06 -15.52
N ILE A 446 -10.22 -5.09 -15.53
CA ILE A 446 -11.69 -4.95 -15.64
C ILE A 446 -12.28 -5.18 -14.27
N GLY A 447 -12.99 -4.17 -13.76
CA GLY A 447 -13.69 -4.23 -12.48
C GLY A 447 -15.19 -4.44 -12.66
N ALA A 448 -15.82 -5.03 -11.63
CA ALA A 448 -17.25 -5.16 -11.54
C ALA A 448 -17.73 -4.91 -10.10
N GLY A 449 -18.92 -4.33 -9.98
CA GLY A 449 -19.57 -4.05 -8.70
C GLY A 449 -21.06 -4.26 -8.76
N LEU A 450 -21.58 -4.78 -7.66
CA LEU A 450 -23.01 -5.02 -7.46
C LEU A 450 -23.45 -4.38 -6.14
N VAL A 451 -24.50 -3.61 -6.18
CA VAL A 451 -25.21 -3.11 -4.99
C VAL A 451 -26.65 -3.59 -5.03
N THR A 452 -27.11 -4.19 -3.95
CA THR A 452 -28.50 -4.64 -3.82
C THR A 452 -29.12 -4.03 -2.58
N LYS A 453 -30.42 -3.71 -2.65
CA LYS A 453 -31.16 -3.14 -1.54
C LYS A 453 -32.48 -3.88 -1.36
N PHE A 454 -32.66 -4.48 -0.19
CA PHE A 454 -33.88 -5.19 0.24
C PHE A 454 -34.50 -4.42 1.41
N GLY A 455 -35.49 -3.60 1.12
CA GLY A 455 -36.06 -2.68 2.12
C GLY A 455 -34.99 -1.70 2.62
N PRO A 456 -34.72 -1.64 3.94
CA PRO A 456 -33.64 -0.79 4.48
C PRO A 456 -32.25 -1.42 4.41
N LEU A 457 -32.14 -2.73 4.21
CA LEU A 457 -30.83 -3.41 4.13
C LEU A 457 -30.24 -3.25 2.73
N GLN A 458 -28.98 -2.89 2.69
CA GLN A 458 -28.17 -2.74 1.47
C GLN A 458 -26.93 -3.60 1.59
N PHE A 459 -26.73 -4.49 0.64
CA PHE A 459 -25.54 -5.31 0.47
C PHE A 459 -24.78 -4.84 -0.77
N TYR A 460 -23.44 -4.91 -0.73
CA TYR A 460 -22.62 -4.64 -1.89
C TYR A 460 -21.40 -5.54 -1.93
N ILE A 461 -20.94 -5.80 -3.14
CA ILE A 461 -19.72 -6.51 -3.44
C ILE A 461 -19.09 -5.92 -4.69
N MET A 462 -17.80 -5.72 -4.70
CA MET A 462 -17.08 -5.19 -5.85
C MET A 462 -15.62 -5.59 -5.88
N SER A 463 -15.04 -5.53 -7.07
CA SER A 463 -13.62 -5.70 -7.33
C SER A 463 -13.20 -4.84 -8.51
N ASP A 464 -12.02 -4.22 -8.45
CA ASP A 464 -11.44 -3.49 -9.58
C ASP A 464 -10.79 -4.40 -10.63
N ASN A 465 -10.59 -5.69 -10.28
CA ASN A 465 -10.13 -6.70 -11.21
C ASN A 465 -10.85 -8.02 -10.96
N ILE A 466 -11.70 -8.42 -11.88
CA ILE A 466 -12.49 -9.65 -11.79
C ILE A 466 -11.76 -10.90 -12.35
N ALA A 467 -10.55 -10.75 -12.91
CA ALA A 467 -9.79 -11.87 -13.47
C ALA A 467 -9.62 -13.05 -12.49
N PRO A 468 -9.28 -12.84 -11.20
CA PRO A 468 -9.15 -13.93 -10.23
C PRO A 468 -10.45 -14.70 -10.02
N PHE A 469 -11.59 -14.00 -9.97
CA PHE A 469 -12.91 -14.63 -9.77
C PHE A 469 -13.41 -15.34 -11.01
N TYR A 470 -13.12 -14.79 -12.20
CA TYR A 470 -13.43 -15.45 -13.46
C TYR A 470 -12.64 -16.74 -13.63
N TRP A 471 -11.35 -16.74 -13.31
CA TRP A 471 -10.51 -17.93 -13.32
C TRP A 471 -10.99 -18.98 -12.31
N ALA A 472 -11.33 -18.59 -11.08
CA ALA A 472 -11.84 -19.51 -10.06
C ALA A 472 -13.19 -20.17 -10.45
N ALA A 473 -13.97 -19.50 -11.30
CA ALA A 473 -15.26 -20.00 -11.77
C ALA A 473 -15.19 -20.73 -13.13
N ASN A 474 -14.09 -20.62 -13.85
CA ASN A 474 -13.98 -21.11 -15.22
C ASN A 474 -12.54 -21.56 -15.55
N ASP A 475 -12.38 -22.87 -15.75
CA ASP A 475 -11.09 -23.52 -16.02
C ASP A 475 -10.74 -23.48 -17.52
N SER A 476 -10.88 -22.32 -18.17
CA SER A 476 -10.57 -22.15 -19.57
C SER A 476 -9.16 -21.55 -19.81
N PRO A 477 -8.48 -21.87 -20.92
CA PRO A 477 -7.18 -21.29 -21.25
C PRO A 477 -7.17 -19.75 -21.27
N ARG A 478 -8.30 -19.11 -21.65
CA ARG A 478 -8.44 -17.64 -21.63
C ARG A 478 -8.50 -17.10 -20.22
N ALA A 479 -9.17 -17.81 -19.31
CA ALA A 479 -9.23 -17.42 -17.89
C ALA A 479 -7.84 -17.53 -17.27
N GLU A 480 -7.11 -18.58 -17.58
CA GLU A 480 -5.72 -18.78 -17.15
C GLU A 480 -4.80 -17.70 -17.67
N GLU A 481 -4.85 -17.37 -18.97
CA GLU A 481 -4.05 -16.29 -19.55
C GLU A 481 -4.35 -14.93 -18.90
N TRP A 482 -5.62 -14.67 -18.57
CA TRP A 482 -6.01 -13.41 -17.93
C TRP A 482 -5.45 -13.30 -16.51
N ILE A 483 -5.58 -14.34 -15.67
CA ILE A 483 -5.03 -14.33 -14.31
C ILE A 483 -3.50 -14.25 -14.31
N ARG A 484 -2.83 -14.92 -15.25
CA ARG A 484 -1.36 -14.88 -15.37
C ARG A 484 -0.81 -13.50 -15.66
N ASN A 485 -1.58 -12.61 -16.28
CA ASN A 485 -1.24 -11.21 -16.55
C ASN A 485 -1.70 -10.24 -15.45
N THR A 486 -2.21 -10.73 -14.32
CA THR A 486 -2.77 -9.91 -13.26
C THR A 486 -1.68 -9.45 -12.29
N LYS A 487 -1.58 -8.14 -12.06
CA LYS A 487 -0.74 -7.52 -11.02
C LYS A 487 -1.54 -7.05 -9.81
N ARG A 488 -2.86 -7.13 -9.85
CA ARG A 488 -3.73 -6.57 -8.82
C ARG A 488 -4.92 -7.46 -8.53
N ILE A 489 -5.21 -7.60 -7.24
CA ILE A 489 -6.42 -8.25 -6.73
C ILE A 489 -7.05 -7.30 -5.71
N THR A 490 -8.36 -7.02 -5.86
CA THR A 490 -9.13 -6.22 -4.89
C THR A 490 -10.43 -6.90 -4.59
N PHE A 491 -10.87 -6.76 -3.35
CA PHE A 491 -12.16 -7.24 -2.91
C PHE A 491 -12.75 -6.24 -1.91
N HIS A 492 -13.97 -5.79 -2.17
CA HIS A 492 -14.68 -4.90 -1.28
C HIS A 492 -16.12 -5.35 -1.13
N THR A 493 -16.56 -5.52 0.10
CA THR A 493 -17.93 -5.94 0.43
C THR A 493 -18.43 -5.28 1.69
N GLY A 494 -19.72 -5.22 1.86
CA GLY A 494 -20.30 -4.73 3.11
C GLY A 494 -21.82 -4.73 3.15
N LEU A 495 -22.33 -4.45 4.34
CA LEU A 495 -23.73 -4.48 4.67
C LEU A 495 -24.13 -3.22 5.45
N ASN A 496 -25.15 -2.51 4.96
CA ASN A 496 -25.63 -1.27 5.53
C ASN A 496 -27.12 -1.32 5.82
N PHE A 497 -27.54 -0.54 6.80
CA PHE A 497 -28.91 -0.13 6.98
C PHE A 497 -29.10 1.28 6.40
N THR A 498 -30.00 1.48 5.43
CA THR A 498 -30.15 2.76 4.74
C THR A 498 -31.61 3.21 4.71
N ILE A 499 -31.85 4.47 5.08
CA ILE A 499 -33.12 5.14 4.91
C ILE A 499 -32.96 6.20 3.82
N CYS A 500 -33.45 5.89 2.62
CA CYS A 500 -33.39 6.81 1.50
C CYS A 500 -34.79 7.39 1.27
N GLY A 501 -34.89 8.71 1.21
CA GLY A 501 -36.17 9.40 0.94
C GLY A 501 -36.67 9.12 -0.48
N SER A 502 -37.99 9.34 -0.69
CA SER A 502 -38.54 9.37 -2.04
C SER A 502 -37.90 10.54 -2.81
N LYS A 503 -37.55 10.34 -4.10
CA LYS A 503 -36.97 11.38 -4.99
C LYS A 503 -37.79 12.69 -5.10
N LYS A 504 -38.95 12.79 -4.46
CA LYS A 504 -39.73 14.02 -4.40
C LYS A 504 -39.11 15.14 -3.57
N ASP A 505 -38.14 14.83 -2.71
CA ASP A 505 -37.53 15.80 -1.80
C ASP A 505 -36.15 16.30 -2.28
N ILE A 506 -35.68 15.88 -3.44
CA ILE A 506 -34.50 16.44 -4.11
C ILE A 506 -35.03 17.29 -5.26
N PRO A 507 -34.97 18.64 -5.19
CA PRO A 507 -35.31 19.47 -6.33
C PRO A 507 -34.37 19.11 -7.47
N LEU A 508 -34.89 18.38 -8.44
CA LEU A 508 -34.24 18.30 -9.75
C LEU A 508 -34.38 19.70 -10.34
N LEU A 509 -33.29 20.36 -10.60
CA LEU A 509 -33.26 21.58 -11.40
C LEU A 509 -34.07 21.35 -12.66
N GLU A 510 -35.18 22.06 -12.80
CA GLU A 510 -35.95 22.21 -14.04
C GLU A 510 -35.14 22.98 -15.08
#